data_f224c751ed641385cb2eb7adcbda704a
#
_entry.id   f224c751ed641385cb2eb7adcbda704a
#
_cell.length_a   1.000
_cell.length_b   1.000
_cell.length_c   1.000
_cell.angle_alpha   90.00
_cell.angle_beta   90.00
_cell.angle_gamma   90.00
#
_symmetry.space_group_name_H-M   'P 1'
#
loop_
_entity.id
_entity.type
_entity.pdbx_description
1 polymer ?
#
loop_
_entity_poly.entity_id
_entity_poly.type
_entity_poly.pdbx_seq_one_letter_code
_entity_poly.pdbx_strand_id
1 'polypeptide(L)'
;LRTMIEANNLNLRKNKKIILILKKKYKVNNKILFEYFKEHFTLIEDKEIEDDFDRISLKLEAPLRICINFNTNSLTLPHASNYVETKKLGTKFENTSFFQIKKEHKEFGENKLKEMGVPLNSWYVTLHIREPEPNYRGETKANTTENFRNARPENYIEAIQEIISK
;
A
#
# COMPACT_ATOMS: atom_id res chain seq x y z
N LEU A 1 3.31 -0.39 7.21
CA LEU A 1 4.41 -1.36 7.04
C LEU A 1 5.62 -0.71 6.36
N ARG A 2 5.50 -0.14 5.15
CA ARG A 2 6.58 0.53 4.40
C ARG A 2 7.40 1.49 5.29
N THR A 3 6.75 2.46 5.91
CA THR A 3 7.39 3.45 6.80
C THR A 3 8.22 2.81 7.92
N MET A 4 7.75 1.69 8.46
CA MET A 4 8.47 0.96 9.52
C MET A 4 9.72 0.27 9.00
N ILE A 5 9.64 -0.31 7.80
CA ILE A 5 10.78 -0.98 7.16
C ILE A 5 11.84 0.05 6.77
N GLU A 6 11.44 1.14 6.12
CA GLU A 6 12.36 2.23 5.75
C GLU A 6 13.02 2.86 6.99
N ALA A 7 12.27 3.05 8.08
CA ALA A 7 12.82 3.54 9.34
C ALA A 7 13.87 2.59 9.95
N ASN A 8 13.68 1.27 9.81
CA ASN A 8 14.67 0.29 10.23
C ASN A 8 15.93 0.36 9.34
N ASN A 9 15.78 0.44 8.01
CA ASN A 9 16.89 0.54 7.07
C ASN A 9 17.74 1.80 7.27
N LEU A 10 17.12 2.88 7.73
CA LEU A 10 17.79 4.14 8.07
C LEU A 10 18.30 4.17 9.53
N ASN A 11 18.22 3.08 10.28
CA ASN A 11 18.56 3.00 11.71
C ASN A 11 17.83 4.05 12.59
N LEU A 12 16.68 4.53 12.16
CA LEU A 12 15.85 5.46 12.93
C LEU A 12 15.09 4.77 14.07
N ARG A 13 15.08 3.43 14.06
CA ARG A 13 14.52 2.55 15.10
C ARG A 13 15.55 1.52 15.49
N LYS A 14 15.69 1.26 16.79
CA LYS A 14 16.54 0.17 17.28
C LYS A 14 15.93 -1.15 16.81
N ASN A 15 16.55 -1.81 15.85
CA ASN A 15 16.24 -3.13 15.25
C ASN A 15 14.99 -3.85 15.81
N LYS A 16 13.86 -3.16 15.75
CA LYS A 16 12.60 -3.71 16.26
C LYS A 16 12.03 -4.64 15.21
N LYS A 17 11.76 -5.86 15.61
CA LYS A 17 10.99 -6.78 14.77
C LYS A 17 9.62 -6.16 14.47
N ILE A 18 9.16 -6.33 13.25
CA ILE A 18 7.81 -5.98 12.85
C ILE A 18 6.98 -7.27 12.95
N ILE A 19 5.92 -7.22 13.74
CA ILE A 19 4.98 -8.32 13.88
C ILE A 19 3.69 -7.88 13.21
N LEU A 20 3.19 -8.69 12.31
CA LEU A 20 1.90 -8.49 11.65
C LEU A 20 0.92 -9.56 12.16
N ILE A 21 -0.14 -9.11 12.81
CA ILE A 21 -1.24 -9.98 13.24
C ILE A 21 -2.34 -9.88 12.20
N LEU A 22 -2.60 -10.98 11.48
CA LEU A 22 -3.67 -11.07 10.50
C LEU A 22 -4.88 -11.75 11.11
N LYS A 23 -5.98 -11.02 11.19
CA LYS A 23 -7.26 -11.59 11.61
C LYS A 23 -7.80 -12.49 10.50
N LYS A 24 -8.22 -13.71 10.87
CA LYS A 24 -8.76 -14.69 9.91
C LYS A 24 -9.91 -14.16 9.04
N LYS A 25 -10.68 -13.18 9.56
CA LYS A 25 -11.75 -12.54 8.81
C LYS A 25 -11.29 -11.61 7.69
N TYR A 26 -10.04 -11.16 7.73
CA TYR A 26 -9.49 -10.28 6.70
C TYR A 26 -8.72 -11.11 5.68
N LYS A 27 -9.19 -11.09 4.45
CA LYS A 27 -8.44 -11.67 3.32
C LYS A 27 -7.39 -10.68 2.86
N VAL A 28 -6.19 -11.17 2.61
CA VAL A 28 -5.17 -10.37 1.94
C VAL A 28 -5.60 -10.17 0.49
N ASN A 29 -5.96 -8.94 0.13
CA ASN A 29 -6.46 -8.62 -1.22
C ASN A 29 -5.37 -8.81 -2.29
N ASN A 30 -4.14 -8.45 -1.99
CA ASN A 30 -3.02 -8.62 -2.92
C ASN A 30 -1.96 -9.54 -2.30
N LYS A 31 -2.09 -10.83 -2.57
CA LYS A 31 -1.17 -11.86 -2.07
C LYS A 31 0.25 -11.69 -2.61
N ILE A 32 0.38 -11.26 -3.87
CA ILE A 32 1.69 -11.03 -4.49
C ILE A 32 2.42 -9.91 -3.77
N LEU A 33 1.75 -8.78 -3.54
CA LEU A 33 2.34 -7.67 -2.80
C LEU A 33 2.72 -8.08 -1.37
N PHE A 34 1.91 -8.90 -0.73
CA PHE A 34 2.18 -9.42 0.61
C PHE A 34 3.47 -10.25 0.65
N GLU A 35 3.68 -11.12 -0.33
CA GLU A 35 4.90 -11.95 -0.46
C GLU A 35 6.18 -11.12 -0.64
N TYR A 36 6.09 -9.94 -1.25
CA TYR A 36 7.24 -9.02 -1.36
C TYR A 36 7.73 -8.48 -0.02
N PHE A 37 6.86 -8.43 0.98
CA PHE A 37 7.18 -7.88 2.30
C PHE A 37 7.40 -8.94 3.36
N LYS A 38 7.22 -10.20 3.04
CA LYS A 38 7.25 -11.32 3.97
C LYS A 38 8.56 -11.42 4.77
N GLU A 39 9.68 -11.08 4.18
CA GLU A 39 10.99 -11.09 4.84
C GLU A 39 11.16 -9.99 5.91
N HIS A 40 10.31 -8.96 5.88
CA HIS A 40 10.44 -7.80 6.76
C HIS A 40 9.59 -7.88 8.02
N PHE A 41 8.77 -8.91 8.17
CA PHE A 41 7.91 -9.06 9.34
C PHE A 41 7.72 -10.53 9.73
N THR A 42 7.32 -10.73 10.97
CA THR A 42 6.83 -12.02 11.44
C THR A 42 5.31 -12.00 11.39
N LEU A 43 4.74 -12.95 10.65
CA LEU A 43 3.29 -13.12 10.57
C LEU A 43 2.81 -13.99 11.74
N ILE A 44 1.76 -13.53 12.41
CA ILE A 44 1.04 -14.29 13.42
C ILE A 44 -0.41 -14.46 12.94
N GLU A 45 -0.83 -15.70 12.81
CA GLU A 45 -2.20 -16.12 12.44
C GLU A 45 -2.78 -17.02 13.54
N ASP A 46 -2.62 -16.60 14.78
CA ASP A 46 -3.09 -17.30 15.96
C ASP A 46 -4.36 -16.67 16.48
N LYS A 47 -5.41 -17.50 16.66
CA LYS A 47 -6.73 -17.02 17.08
C LYS A 47 -6.74 -16.48 18.52
N GLU A 48 -5.98 -17.09 19.43
CA GLU A 48 -5.94 -16.63 20.83
C GLU A 48 -5.28 -15.27 20.93
N ILE A 49 -4.17 -15.09 20.18
CA ILE A 49 -3.49 -13.78 20.10
C ILE A 49 -4.37 -12.74 19.45
N GLU A 50 -5.15 -13.11 18.41
CA GLU A 50 -6.13 -12.25 17.77
C GLU A 50 -7.19 -11.78 18.75
N ASP A 51 -7.78 -12.73 19.50
CA ASP A 51 -8.84 -12.46 20.47
C ASP A 51 -8.32 -11.61 21.64
N ASP A 52 -7.11 -11.83 22.12
CA ASP A 52 -6.45 -11.04 23.15
C ASP A 52 -6.16 -9.62 22.67
N PHE A 53 -5.69 -9.46 21.45
CA PHE A 53 -5.44 -8.15 20.84
C PHE A 53 -6.73 -7.35 20.71
N ASP A 54 -7.82 -7.98 20.28
CA ASP A 54 -9.13 -7.35 20.19
C ASP A 54 -9.66 -6.95 21.58
N ARG A 55 -9.52 -7.80 22.57
CA ARG A 55 -9.93 -7.51 23.96
C ARG A 55 -9.16 -6.33 24.54
N ILE A 56 -7.86 -6.23 24.28
CA ILE A 56 -7.03 -5.11 24.71
C ILE A 56 -7.42 -3.83 23.98
N SER A 57 -7.61 -3.90 22.64
CA SER A 57 -7.94 -2.75 21.83
C SER A 57 -9.32 -2.17 22.14
N LEU A 58 -10.29 -3.01 22.51
CA LEU A 58 -11.62 -2.57 22.94
C LEU A 58 -11.62 -1.85 24.31
N LYS A 59 -10.65 -2.16 25.18
CA LYS A 59 -10.51 -1.50 26.49
C LYS A 59 -9.82 -0.12 26.40
N LEU A 60 -9.16 0.16 25.29
CA LEU A 60 -8.55 1.46 25.05
C LEU A 60 -9.63 2.39 24.46
N GLU A 61 -10.30 3.16 25.30
CA GLU A 61 -11.40 4.08 24.93
C GLU A 61 -10.99 5.19 23.95
N ALA A 62 -9.71 5.39 23.71
CA ALA A 62 -9.22 6.36 22.74
C ALA A 62 -9.07 5.71 21.36
N PRO A 63 -9.37 6.42 20.26
CA PRO A 63 -9.02 5.94 18.95
C PRO A 63 -7.52 5.67 18.93
N LEU A 64 -7.13 4.41 18.77
CA LEU A 64 -5.74 3.99 18.66
C LEU A 64 -5.09 4.79 17.54
N ARG A 65 -4.45 5.89 17.86
CA ARG A 65 -3.59 6.58 16.92
C ARG A 65 -2.44 5.64 16.65
N ILE A 66 -2.37 5.12 15.42
CA ILE A 66 -1.24 4.32 15.00
C ILE A 66 -0.01 5.23 15.06
N CYS A 67 0.81 5.03 16.07
CA CYS A 67 2.06 5.75 16.25
C CYS A 67 3.24 4.81 15.94
N ILE A 68 4.25 5.35 15.28
CA ILE A 68 5.53 4.68 15.05
C ILE A 68 6.54 5.27 16.01
N ASN A 69 7.15 4.40 16.83
CA ASN A 69 8.18 4.79 17.77
C ASN A 69 9.54 4.79 17.06
N PHE A 70 10.18 5.94 17.05
CA PHE A 70 11.56 6.16 16.65
C PHE A 70 12.49 6.15 17.88
N ASN A 71 13.79 6.26 17.65
CA ASN A 71 14.76 6.28 18.75
C ASN A 71 14.58 7.50 19.67
N THR A 72 14.12 8.60 19.14
CA THR A 72 14.03 9.89 19.84
C THR A 72 12.61 10.35 20.12
N ASN A 73 11.62 9.84 19.39
CA ASN A 73 10.23 10.32 19.46
C ASN A 73 9.24 9.25 18.99
N SER A 74 7.96 9.55 19.19
CA SER A 74 6.84 8.78 18.70
C SER A 74 5.97 9.66 17.81
N LEU A 75 5.73 9.26 16.58
CA LEU A 75 4.99 10.04 15.58
C LEU A 75 3.77 9.27 15.09
N THR A 76 2.66 9.97 14.85
CA THR A 76 1.52 9.38 14.15
C THR A 76 1.91 8.97 12.72
N LEU A 77 1.19 8.02 12.13
CA LEU A 77 1.57 7.44 10.84
C LEU A 77 1.85 8.49 9.73
N PRO A 78 1.04 9.54 9.52
CA PRO A 78 1.36 10.56 8.51
C PRO A 78 2.66 11.30 8.81
N HIS A 79 2.87 11.73 10.06
CA HIS A 79 4.09 12.43 10.46
C HIS A 79 5.32 11.52 10.41
N ALA A 80 5.16 10.25 10.78
CA ALA A 80 6.21 9.25 10.68
C ALA A 80 6.66 9.02 9.24
N SER A 81 5.73 8.99 8.28
CA SER A 81 6.05 8.87 6.86
C SER A 81 6.87 10.05 6.38
N ASN A 82 6.42 11.28 6.65
CA ASN A 82 7.15 12.48 6.29
C ASN A 82 8.54 12.55 6.94
N TYR A 83 8.64 12.16 8.22
CA TYR A 83 9.91 12.10 8.92
C TYR A 83 10.90 11.14 8.26
N VAL A 84 10.45 9.94 7.89
CA VAL A 84 11.29 8.95 7.19
C VAL A 84 11.73 9.47 5.83
N GLU A 85 10.83 10.05 5.03
CA GLU A 85 11.17 10.64 3.73
C GLU A 85 12.19 11.77 3.87
N THR A 86 12.04 12.65 4.85
CA THR A 86 13.03 13.70 5.13
C THR A 86 14.40 13.12 5.51
N LYS A 87 14.43 12.02 6.28
CA LYS A 87 15.68 11.39 6.68
C LYS A 87 16.35 10.58 5.58
N LYS A 88 15.66 10.29 4.48
CA LYS A 88 16.24 9.68 3.29
C LYS A 88 17.08 10.65 2.48
N LEU A 89 16.77 11.94 2.53
CA LEU A 89 17.48 12.99 1.79
C LEU A 89 18.97 12.97 2.10
N GLY A 90 19.81 13.03 1.08
CA GLY A 90 21.27 12.96 1.20
C GLY A 90 21.82 11.58 1.56
N THR A 91 21.01 10.54 1.65
CA THR A 91 21.46 9.17 1.87
C THR A 91 21.44 8.35 0.59
N LYS A 92 22.10 7.17 0.63
CA LYS A 92 22.02 6.20 -0.49
C LYS A 92 20.59 5.72 -0.79
N PHE A 93 19.63 6.01 0.07
CA PHE A 93 18.22 5.63 -0.08
C PHE A 93 17.36 6.71 -0.71
N GLU A 94 17.88 7.92 -0.96
CA GLU A 94 17.10 9.06 -1.43
C GLU A 94 16.32 8.77 -2.71
N ASN A 95 16.97 8.17 -3.71
CA ASN A 95 16.38 7.86 -5.00
C ASN A 95 16.09 6.35 -5.18
N THR A 96 16.15 5.58 -4.10
CA THR A 96 15.87 4.15 -4.19
C THR A 96 14.38 3.88 -4.11
N SER A 97 13.85 3.15 -5.08
CA SER A 97 12.50 2.59 -4.95
C SER A 97 12.49 1.60 -3.80
N PHE A 98 11.56 1.82 -2.86
CA PHE A 98 11.31 0.85 -1.79
C PHE A 98 10.89 -0.52 -2.33
N PHE A 99 10.25 -0.52 -3.47
CA PHE A 99 9.70 -1.70 -4.10
C PHE A 99 10.42 -1.98 -5.41
N GLN A 100 11.05 -3.12 -5.49
CA GLN A 100 11.66 -3.62 -6.73
C GLN A 100 10.88 -4.84 -7.21
N ILE A 101 10.39 -4.77 -8.44
CA ILE A 101 9.67 -5.88 -9.06
C ILE A 101 10.64 -7.03 -9.28
N LYS A 102 10.30 -8.21 -8.81
CA LYS A 102 11.07 -9.43 -9.06
C LYS A 102 11.13 -9.72 -10.56
N LYS A 103 12.24 -10.31 -11.01
CA LYS A 103 12.49 -10.59 -12.43
C LYS A 103 11.34 -11.38 -13.07
N GLU A 104 10.88 -12.41 -12.39
CA GLU A 104 9.78 -13.25 -12.86
C GLU A 104 8.47 -12.47 -13.07
N HIS A 105 8.17 -11.50 -12.19
CA HIS A 105 6.97 -10.67 -12.33
C HIS A 105 7.12 -9.61 -13.41
N LYS A 106 8.35 -9.11 -13.62
CA LYS A 106 8.65 -8.21 -14.71
C LYS A 106 8.46 -8.91 -16.06
N GLU A 107 9.04 -10.09 -16.22
CA GLU A 107 8.89 -10.92 -17.43
C GLU A 107 7.43 -11.29 -17.70
N PHE A 108 6.68 -11.64 -16.64
CA PHE A 108 5.24 -11.89 -16.77
C PHE A 108 4.50 -10.66 -17.27
N GLY A 109 4.78 -9.47 -16.72
CA GLY A 109 4.16 -8.21 -17.13
C GLY A 109 4.49 -7.85 -18.58
N GLU A 110 5.75 -7.98 -18.99
CA GLU A 110 6.21 -7.75 -20.37
C GLU A 110 5.52 -8.70 -21.36
N ASN A 111 5.38 -9.97 -21.02
CA ASN A 111 4.65 -10.93 -21.85
C ASN A 111 3.16 -10.57 -21.98
N LYS A 112 2.54 -10.12 -20.88
CA LYS A 112 1.13 -9.66 -20.91
C LYS A 112 0.93 -8.42 -21.77
N LEU A 113 1.81 -7.45 -21.69
CA LEU A 113 1.78 -6.26 -22.55
C LEU A 113 1.92 -6.67 -24.03
N LYS A 114 2.83 -7.60 -24.33
CA LYS A 114 2.99 -8.13 -25.70
C LYS A 114 1.73 -8.85 -26.19
N GLU A 115 1.10 -9.68 -25.36
CA GLU A 115 -0.19 -10.33 -25.68
C GLU A 115 -1.30 -9.31 -25.97
N MET A 116 -1.27 -8.16 -25.30
CA MET A 116 -2.20 -7.05 -25.53
C MET A 116 -1.85 -6.20 -26.77
N GLY A 117 -0.79 -6.53 -27.50
CA GLY A 117 -0.37 -5.82 -28.70
C GLY A 117 0.51 -4.60 -28.43
N VAL A 118 0.99 -4.40 -27.21
CA VAL A 118 1.91 -3.31 -26.85
C VAL A 118 3.34 -3.75 -27.24
N PRO A 119 4.01 -3.07 -28.20
CA PRO A 119 5.37 -3.42 -28.57
C PRO A 119 6.36 -3.24 -27.41
N LEU A 120 7.41 -4.05 -27.38
CA LEU A 120 8.50 -3.90 -26.41
C LEU A 120 9.13 -2.51 -26.60
N ASN A 121 9.40 -1.84 -25.48
CA ASN A 121 9.97 -0.49 -25.41
C ASN A 121 9.06 0.65 -25.92
N SER A 122 7.79 0.39 -26.18
CA SER A 122 6.83 1.46 -26.42
C SER A 122 6.55 2.20 -25.12
N TRP A 123 6.37 3.51 -25.22
CA TRP A 123 5.76 4.24 -24.13
C TRP A 123 4.25 3.95 -24.09
N TYR A 124 3.67 3.92 -22.90
CA TYR A 124 2.24 3.77 -22.71
C TYR A 124 1.78 4.54 -21.48
N VAL A 125 0.52 4.90 -21.49
CA VAL A 125 -0.13 5.55 -20.34
C VAL A 125 -1.13 4.59 -19.74
N THR A 126 -1.06 4.42 -18.44
CA THR A 126 -2.08 3.69 -17.69
C THR A 126 -3.09 4.66 -17.12
N LEU A 127 -4.35 4.45 -17.42
CA LEU A 127 -5.45 5.20 -16.85
C LEU A 127 -6.13 4.36 -15.77
N HIS A 128 -6.10 4.84 -14.53
CA HIS A 128 -6.82 4.23 -13.42
C HIS A 128 -8.10 5.00 -13.12
N ILE A 129 -9.24 4.39 -13.42
CA ILE A 129 -10.55 4.95 -13.12
C ILE A 129 -11.18 4.12 -12.01
N ARG A 130 -11.58 4.78 -10.93
CA ARG A 130 -12.32 4.14 -9.87
C ARG A 130 -13.80 4.23 -10.17
N GLU A 131 -14.42 3.09 -10.39
CA GLU A 131 -15.87 2.98 -10.47
C GLU A 131 -16.50 2.68 -9.10
N PRO A 132 -17.72 3.13 -8.83
CA PRO A 132 -18.44 2.73 -7.64
C PRO A 132 -18.73 1.23 -7.72
N GLU A 133 -18.11 0.43 -6.86
CA GLU A 133 -18.49 -0.97 -6.73
C GLU A 133 -19.90 -1.08 -6.15
N PRO A 134 -20.81 -1.75 -6.85
CA PRO A 134 -22.20 -1.88 -6.37
C PRO A 134 -22.33 -2.66 -5.07
N ASN A 135 -21.31 -3.40 -4.62
CA ASN A 135 -21.50 -4.44 -3.62
C ASN A 135 -20.40 -4.65 -2.58
N TYR A 136 -19.45 -3.74 -2.40
CA TYR A 136 -18.38 -3.97 -1.43
C TYR A 136 -18.88 -4.04 0.03
N ARG A 137 -20.07 -3.48 0.32
CA ARG A 137 -20.73 -3.56 1.65
C ARG A 137 -22.24 -3.86 1.58
N GLY A 138 -22.75 -4.34 0.45
CA GLY A 138 -24.20 -4.62 0.31
C GLY A 138 -25.11 -3.38 0.38
N GLU A 139 -24.54 -2.18 0.39
CA GLU A 139 -25.27 -0.92 0.44
C GLU A 139 -25.15 -0.20 -0.91
N THR A 140 -26.16 -0.37 -1.73
CA THR A 140 -26.44 0.50 -2.88
C THR A 140 -26.89 1.87 -2.39
N LYS A 141 -26.09 2.57 -1.61
CA LYS A 141 -26.39 3.95 -1.24
C LYS A 141 -25.62 4.88 -2.13
N ALA A 142 -26.36 5.52 -3.03
CA ALA A 142 -25.90 6.62 -3.88
C ALA A 142 -25.29 7.82 -3.11
N ASN A 143 -25.20 7.74 -1.79
CA ASN A 143 -24.77 8.81 -0.89
C ASN A 143 -23.67 8.38 0.08
N THR A 144 -22.69 7.59 -0.37
CA THR A 144 -21.50 7.38 0.46
C THR A 144 -20.59 8.62 0.35
N THR A 145 -20.00 9.01 1.47
CA THR A 145 -19.00 10.10 1.56
C THR A 145 -17.79 9.89 0.64
N GLU A 146 -17.73 8.79 -0.09
CA GLU A 146 -16.63 8.43 -0.99
C GLU A 146 -16.99 8.61 -2.49
N ASN A 147 -18.21 9.02 -2.82
CA ASN A 147 -18.63 9.20 -4.22
C ASN A 147 -17.80 10.25 -4.97
N PHE A 148 -17.19 11.21 -4.26
CA PHE A 148 -16.29 12.19 -4.87
C PHE A 148 -15.02 11.58 -5.45
N ARG A 149 -14.67 10.34 -5.07
CA ARG A 149 -13.52 9.61 -5.60
C ARG A 149 -13.83 8.79 -6.85
N ASN A 150 -15.12 8.66 -7.18
CA ASN A 150 -15.54 7.90 -8.33
C ASN A 150 -15.54 8.84 -9.55
N ALA A 151 -14.93 8.39 -10.61
CA ALA A 151 -14.85 9.14 -11.83
C ALA A 151 -15.69 8.45 -12.92
N ARG A 152 -16.27 9.25 -13.79
CA ARG A 152 -16.98 8.74 -14.98
C ARG A 152 -15.97 8.59 -16.10
N PRO A 153 -15.86 7.41 -16.75
CA PRO A 153 -14.92 7.19 -17.85
C PRO A 153 -15.03 8.24 -18.96
N GLU A 154 -16.27 8.72 -19.21
CA GLU A 154 -16.57 9.71 -20.25
C GLU A 154 -15.79 11.03 -20.05
N ASN A 155 -15.49 11.39 -18.81
CA ASN A 155 -14.76 12.62 -18.50
C ASN A 155 -13.28 12.59 -18.95
N TYR A 156 -12.77 11.42 -19.35
CA TYR A 156 -11.38 11.24 -19.77
C TYR A 156 -11.21 11.09 -21.28
N ILE A 157 -12.32 11.03 -22.05
CA ILE A 157 -12.27 10.74 -23.49
C ILE A 157 -11.42 11.77 -24.24
N GLU A 158 -11.60 13.06 -23.97
CA GLU A 158 -10.82 14.13 -24.62
C GLU A 158 -9.32 14.01 -24.32
N ALA A 159 -8.97 13.76 -23.06
CA ALA A 159 -7.58 13.56 -22.66
C ALA A 159 -6.97 12.31 -23.32
N ILE A 160 -7.74 11.23 -23.43
CA ILE A 160 -7.30 10.00 -24.11
C ILE A 160 -7.06 10.27 -25.60
N GLN A 161 -7.98 10.98 -26.25
CA GLN A 161 -7.85 11.34 -27.67
C GLN A 161 -6.60 12.20 -27.92
N GLU A 162 -6.34 13.19 -27.06
CA GLU A 162 -5.14 14.03 -27.16
C GLU A 162 -3.84 13.20 -26.99
N ILE A 163 -3.83 12.23 -26.07
CA ILE A 163 -2.69 11.32 -25.86
C ILE A 163 -2.45 10.43 -27.07
N ILE A 164 -3.52 9.90 -27.67
CA ILE A 164 -3.40 8.97 -28.82
C ILE A 164 -2.98 9.72 -30.10
N SER A 165 -3.29 11.01 -30.19
CA SER A 165 -2.95 11.82 -31.37
C SER A 165 -1.49 12.23 -31.44
N LYS A 166 -0.69 11.97 -30.43
CA LYS A 166 0.75 12.27 -30.35
C LYS A 166 1.60 11.05 -30.63
#